data_c15a34458727dc571a8ffa6fcf6d0ff8
#
_entry.id   c15a34458727dc571a8ffa6fcf6d0ff8
#
_cell.length_a   1.000
_cell.length_b   1.000
_cell.length_c   1.000
_cell.angle_alpha   90.00
_cell.angle_beta   90.00
_cell.angle_gamma   90.00
#
_symmetry.space_group_name_H-M   'P 1'
#
loop_
_entity.id
_entity.type
_entity.pdbx_description
1 polymer ?
#
loop_
_entity_poly.entity_id
_entity_poly.type
_entity_poly.pdbx_seq_one_letter_code
_entity_poly.pdbx_strand_id
1 'polypeptide(L)'
;FTHLRIRDEQPVLYGFNTQIELELFQMLLSVSGVGPRIALGLISSLGVSGVNQAIESGDVNSLRSVNGVGSRTAGRLILELKGKFENILSEANGDSINLDSEVVDALIALGYSANEARQAVQASDSLASITLEEGIRNALMNLGR
;
A
#
# COMPACT_ATOMS: atom_id res chain seq x y z
N PHE A 1 -10.62 5.65 -12.35
CA PHE A 1 -9.20 5.41 -12.63
C PHE A 1 -9.08 4.33 -13.69
N THR A 2 -8.18 4.48 -14.66
CA THR A 2 -8.10 3.61 -15.83
C THR A 2 -6.67 3.20 -16.14
N HIS A 3 -6.52 1.95 -16.64
CA HIS A 3 -5.27 1.42 -17.17
C HIS A 3 -5.48 1.04 -18.64
N LEU A 4 -4.71 1.67 -19.54
CA LEU A 4 -4.72 1.36 -20.96
C LEU A 4 -3.61 0.35 -21.28
N ARG A 5 -3.97 -0.76 -21.91
CA ARG A 5 -3.02 -1.73 -22.44
C ARG A 5 -3.26 -1.93 -23.92
N ILE A 6 -2.21 -1.88 -24.69
CA ILE A 6 -2.25 -2.17 -26.13
C ILE A 6 -1.72 -3.60 -26.31
N ARG A 7 -2.55 -4.47 -26.85
CA ARG A 7 -2.17 -5.83 -27.21
C ARG A 7 -2.67 -6.11 -28.63
N ASP A 8 -1.79 -6.65 -29.47
CA ASP A 8 -2.10 -7.02 -30.85
C ASP A 8 -2.79 -5.89 -31.66
N GLU A 9 -2.28 -4.66 -31.51
CA GLU A 9 -2.81 -3.42 -32.10
C GLU A 9 -4.21 -2.99 -31.62
N GLN A 10 -4.77 -3.68 -30.62
CA GLN A 10 -6.05 -3.31 -30.01
C GLN A 10 -5.86 -2.71 -28.61
N PRO A 11 -6.37 -1.48 -28.40
CA PRO A 11 -6.36 -0.91 -27.07
C PRO A 11 -7.43 -1.55 -26.19
N VAL A 12 -7.06 -1.99 -24.99
CA VAL A 12 -7.98 -2.48 -23.97
C VAL A 12 -7.89 -1.55 -22.76
N LEU A 13 -9.02 -1.02 -22.32
CA LEU A 13 -9.12 -0.12 -21.19
C LEU A 13 -9.70 -0.88 -19.98
N TYR A 14 -8.98 -0.84 -18.87
CA TYR A 14 -9.43 -1.38 -17.58
C TYR A 14 -9.81 -0.21 -16.67
N GLY A 15 -11.01 -0.26 -16.08
CA GLY A 15 -11.53 0.79 -15.19
C GLY A 15 -11.61 0.33 -13.74
N PHE A 16 -11.32 1.23 -12.82
CA PHE A 16 -11.31 0.99 -11.38
C PHE A 16 -12.04 2.11 -10.63
N ASN A 17 -12.69 1.77 -9.53
CA ASN A 17 -13.42 2.73 -8.71
C ASN A 17 -12.47 3.61 -7.88
N THR A 18 -11.35 3.04 -7.46
CA THR A 18 -10.37 3.72 -6.60
C THR A 18 -8.98 3.68 -7.20
N GLN A 19 -8.14 4.64 -6.82
CA GLN A 19 -6.72 4.67 -7.18
C GLN A 19 -5.99 3.42 -6.67
N ILE A 20 -6.33 2.96 -5.46
CA ILE A 20 -5.75 1.77 -4.82
C ILE A 20 -5.97 0.52 -5.66
N GLU A 21 -7.20 0.34 -6.18
CA GLU A 21 -7.50 -0.80 -7.07
C GLU A 21 -6.66 -0.76 -8.34
N LEU A 22 -6.44 0.43 -8.91
CA LEU A 22 -5.59 0.61 -10.10
C LEU A 22 -4.14 0.25 -9.80
N GLU A 23 -3.59 0.73 -8.70
CA GLU A 23 -2.21 0.47 -8.29
C GLU A 23 -1.99 -1.00 -7.96
N LEU A 24 -2.92 -1.61 -7.23
CA LEU A 24 -2.91 -3.05 -7.01
C LEU A 24 -2.94 -3.83 -8.32
N PHE A 25 -3.80 -3.44 -9.26
CA PHE A 25 -3.88 -4.08 -10.57
C PHE A 25 -2.54 -4.01 -11.31
N GLN A 26 -1.90 -2.85 -11.35
CA GLN A 26 -0.59 -2.67 -12.00
C GLN A 26 0.49 -3.52 -11.31
N MET A 27 0.47 -3.57 -9.99
CA MET A 27 1.41 -4.38 -9.21
C MET A 27 1.21 -5.89 -9.48
N LEU A 28 -0.03 -6.36 -9.52
CA LEU A 28 -0.34 -7.74 -9.86
C LEU A 28 0.14 -8.11 -11.27
N LEU A 29 0.00 -7.19 -12.24
CA LEU A 29 0.50 -7.39 -13.61
C LEU A 29 2.02 -7.49 -13.70
N SER A 30 2.78 -6.96 -12.75
CA SER A 30 4.24 -7.07 -12.72
C SER A 30 4.73 -8.47 -12.38
N VAL A 31 3.86 -9.29 -11.78
CA VAL A 31 4.20 -10.67 -11.41
C VAL A 31 4.10 -11.60 -12.61
N SER A 32 5.15 -12.36 -12.87
CA SER A 32 5.19 -13.31 -13.97
C SER A 32 4.11 -14.38 -13.82
N GLY A 33 3.30 -14.55 -14.87
CA GLY A 33 2.18 -15.49 -14.88
C GLY A 33 0.84 -14.89 -14.44
N VAL A 34 0.81 -13.60 -14.09
CA VAL A 34 -0.41 -12.87 -13.77
C VAL A 34 -0.77 -11.93 -14.91
N GLY A 35 -1.83 -12.28 -15.63
CA GLY A 35 -2.41 -11.42 -16.67
C GLY A 35 -3.57 -10.57 -16.14
N PRO A 36 -4.11 -9.66 -16.97
CA PRO A 36 -5.22 -8.78 -16.58
C PRO A 36 -6.43 -9.51 -16.05
N ARG A 37 -6.76 -10.66 -16.62
CA ARG A 37 -7.91 -11.48 -16.21
C ARG A 37 -7.74 -12.03 -14.79
N ILE A 38 -6.53 -12.48 -14.46
CA ILE A 38 -6.20 -12.98 -13.13
C ILE A 38 -6.17 -11.84 -12.13
N ALA A 39 -5.53 -10.72 -12.49
CA ALA A 39 -5.46 -9.53 -11.64
C ALA A 39 -6.86 -8.99 -11.29
N LEU A 40 -7.74 -8.85 -12.28
CA LEU A 40 -9.14 -8.46 -12.04
C LEU A 40 -9.89 -9.50 -11.20
N GLY A 41 -9.67 -10.79 -11.45
CA GLY A 41 -10.27 -11.86 -10.65
C GLY A 41 -9.87 -11.79 -9.18
N LEU A 42 -8.61 -11.53 -8.88
CA LEU A 42 -8.11 -11.34 -7.51
C LEU A 42 -8.77 -10.14 -6.83
N ILE A 43 -8.82 -8.98 -7.50
CA ILE A 43 -9.42 -7.76 -6.96
C ILE A 43 -10.94 -7.95 -6.76
N SER A 44 -11.63 -8.57 -7.73
CA SER A 44 -13.09 -8.77 -7.66
C SER A 44 -13.51 -9.78 -6.58
N SER A 45 -12.70 -10.83 -6.38
CA SER A 45 -13.07 -11.94 -5.47
C SER A 45 -12.66 -11.67 -4.03
N LEU A 46 -11.49 -11.08 -3.81
CA LEU A 46 -10.91 -10.88 -2.48
C LEU A 46 -10.96 -9.42 -2.03
N GLY A 47 -11.14 -8.49 -2.95
CA GLY A 47 -10.96 -7.06 -2.69
C GLY A 47 -9.50 -6.69 -2.42
N VAL A 48 -9.21 -5.39 -2.32
CA VAL A 48 -7.84 -4.90 -2.04
C VAL A 48 -7.31 -5.44 -0.72
N SER A 49 -8.11 -5.35 0.33
CA SER A 49 -7.72 -5.81 1.68
C SER A 49 -7.50 -7.32 1.75
N GLY A 50 -8.35 -8.12 1.08
CA GLY A 50 -8.21 -9.57 1.06
C GLY A 50 -6.98 -10.05 0.30
N VAL A 51 -6.65 -9.40 -0.83
CA VAL A 51 -5.42 -9.69 -1.57
C VAL A 51 -4.20 -9.35 -0.72
N ASN A 52 -4.19 -8.18 -0.09
CA ASN A 52 -3.10 -7.78 0.81
C ASN A 52 -2.92 -8.78 1.96
N GLN A 53 -4.00 -9.11 2.66
CA GLN A 53 -3.96 -10.05 3.78
C GLN A 53 -3.44 -11.43 3.36
N ALA A 54 -3.89 -11.95 2.21
CA ALA A 54 -3.43 -13.24 1.70
C ALA A 54 -1.95 -13.23 1.34
N ILE A 55 -1.43 -12.14 0.78
CA ILE A 55 -0.02 -11.97 0.45
C ILE A 55 0.83 -11.86 1.72
N GLU A 56 0.46 -11.02 2.67
CA GLU A 56 1.23 -10.79 3.89
C GLU A 56 1.25 -12.01 4.82
N SER A 57 0.11 -12.71 4.95
CA SER A 57 0.02 -13.95 5.74
C SER A 57 0.61 -15.18 5.03
N GLY A 58 0.88 -15.08 3.71
CA GLY A 58 1.33 -16.22 2.92
C GLY A 58 0.23 -17.24 2.63
N ASP A 59 -1.03 -16.81 2.62
CA ASP A 59 -2.18 -17.70 2.41
C ASP A 59 -2.37 -18.06 0.92
N VAL A 60 -1.67 -19.12 0.52
CA VAL A 60 -1.74 -19.71 -0.84
C VAL A 60 -3.17 -20.13 -1.18
N ASN A 61 -3.94 -20.62 -0.21
CA ASN A 61 -5.27 -21.19 -0.46
C ASN A 61 -6.27 -20.10 -0.85
N SER A 62 -6.26 -18.96 -0.16
CA SER A 62 -7.10 -17.81 -0.51
C SER A 62 -6.79 -17.29 -1.91
N LEU A 63 -5.52 -17.21 -2.30
CA LEU A 63 -5.14 -16.79 -3.65
C LEU A 63 -5.55 -17.82 -4.72
N ARG A 64 -5.46 -19.10 -4.43
CA ARG A 64 -5.88 -20.18 -5.33
C ARG A 64 -7.38 -20.31 -5.53
N SER A 65 -8.18 -19.73 -4.65
CA SER A 65 -9.65 -19.70 -4.82
C SER A 65 -10.06 -18.92 -6.08
N VAL A 66 -9.18 -18.07 -6.60
CA VAL A 66 -9.41 -17.30 -7.80
C VAL A 66 -9.06 -18.09 -9.05
N ASN A 67 -9.97 -18.12 -10.01
CA ASN A 67 -9.81 -18.88 -11.25
C ASN A 67 -8.55 -18.42 -12.02
N GLY A 68 -7.70 -19.38 -12.38
CA GLY A 68 -6.45 -19.13 -13.09
C GLY A 68 -5.22 -18.96 -12.19
N VAL A 69 -5.40 -18.95 -10.87
CA VAL A 69 -4.29 -18.92 -9.91
C VAL A 69 -3.96 -20.31 -9.42
N GLY A 70 -2.85 -20.86 -9.90
CA GLY A 70 -2.28 -22.12 -9.40
C GLY A 70 -1.32 -21.90 -8.21
N SER A 71 -0.87 -23.00 -7.60
CA SER A 71 0.07 -22.94 -6.45
C SER A 71 1.36 -22.20 -6.78
N ARG A 72 1.87 -22.35 -8.01
CA ARG A 72 3.08 -21.65 -8.47
C ARG A 72 2.86 -20.16 -8.60
N THR A 73 1.73 -19.73 -9.17
CA THR A 73 1.36 -18.32 -9.32
C THR A 73 1.11 -17.69 -7.96
N ALA A 74 0.38 -18.36 -7.07
CA ALA A 74 0.15 -17.90 -5.70
C ALA A 74 1.47 -17.73 -4.92
N GLY A 75 2.39 -18.70 -5.03
CA GLY A 75 3.71 -18.59 -4.41
C GLY A 75 4.53 -17.41 -4.92
N ARG A 76 4.47 -17.13 -6.23
CA ARG A 76 5.12 -15.98 -6.83
C ARG A 76 4.50 -14.65 -6.36
N LEU A 77 3.17 -14.56 -6.31
CA LEU A 77 2.47 -13.39 -5.79
C LEU A 77 2.95 -13.06 -4.37
N ILE A 78 3.02 -14.05 -3.50
CA ILE A 78 3.51 -13.88 -2.14
C ILE A 78 4.98 -13.44 -2.14
N LEU A 79 5.85 -14.15 -2.87
CA LEU A 79 7.29 -13.88 -2.88
C LEU A 79 7.63 -12.48 -3.42
N GLU A 80 6.96 -12.06 -4.51
CA GLU A 80 7.29 -10.81 -5.21
C GLU A 80 6.60 -9.59 -4.62
N LEU A 81 5.42 -9.76 -3.98
CA LEU A 81 4.61 -8.63 -3.51
C LEU A 81 4.61 -8.44 -1.99
N LYS A 82 5.06 -9.42 -1.22
CA LYS A 82 5.13 -9.30 0.24
C LYS A 82 5.97 -8.08 0.65
N GLY A 83 5.43 -7.26 1.53
CA GLY A 83 6.05 -6.02 2.01
C GLY A 83 5.97 -4.83 1.04
N LYS A 84 5.52 -5.02 -0.21
CA LYS A 84 5.35 -3.91 -1.16
C LYS A 84 4.01 -3.19 -1.01
N PHE A 85 3.04 -3.86 -0.39
CA PHE A 85 1.70 -3.35 -0.22
C PHE A 85 1.59 -2.23 0.82
N GLU A 86 2.43 -2.25 1.83
CA GLU A 86 2.43 -1.21 2.86
C GLU A 86 2.67 0.18 2.28
N ASN A 87 3.50 0.27 1.23
CA ASN A 87 3.76 1.54 0.54
C ASN A 87 2.50 2.04 -0.19
N ILE A 88 1.75 1.15 -0.85
CA ILE A 88 0.52 1.53 -1.57
C ILE A 88 -0.59 1.94 -0.60
N LEU A 89 -0.78 1.22 0.49
CA LEU A 89 -1.76 1.58 1.50
C LEU A 89 -1.41 2.88 2.21
N SER A 90 -0.12 3.18 2.35
CA SER A 90 0.37 4.44 2.90
C SER A 90 0.14 5.61 1.93
N GLU A 91 0.34 5.40 0.63
CA GLU A 91 0.09 6.40 -0.41
C GLU A 91 -1.40 6.57 -0.72
N ALA A 92 -2.20 5.52 -0.58
CA ALA A 92 -3.61 5.51 -0.91
C ALA A 92 -4.53 5.96 0.24
N ASN A 93 -4.06 5.90 1.45
CA ASN A 93 -4.59 6.70 2.58
C ASN A 93 -4.17 8.18 2.47
N GLY A 94 -3.71 8.60 1.30
CA GLY A 94 -3.21 9.91 0.92
C GLY A 94 -4.17 11.08 0.97
N ASP A 95 -5.28 10.95 1.70
CA ASP A 95 -6.03 12.06 2.31
C ASP A 95 -5.92 12.11 3.84
N SER A 96 -5.37 11.11 4.46
CA SER A 96 -4.49 11.30 5.62
C SER A 96 -3.05 11.20 5.08
N ILE A 97 -2.48 12.31 4.67
CA ILE A 97 -1.06 12.59 4.78
C ILE A 97 -0.67 11.81 6.03
N ASN A 98 0.24 10.85 5.91
CA ASN A 98 0.75 10.16 7.10
C ASN A 98 1.57 11.23 7.84
N LEU A 99 0.82 12.15 8.47
CA LEU A 99 1.35 13.30 9.19
C LEU A 99 2.41 12.82 10.17
N ASP A 100 2.20 11.60 10.68
CA ASP A 100 3.13 10.93 11.57
C ASP A 100 4.46 10.62 10.88
N SER A 101 4.45 10.14 9.63
CA SER A 101 5.71 9.86 8.91
C SER A 101 6.40 11.14 8.45
N GLU A 102 5.66 12.14 8.00
CA GLU A 102 6.25 13.45 7.63
C GLU A 102 6.82 14.19 8.85
N VAL A 103 6.16 14.11 10.01
CA VAL A 103 6.69 14.64 11.26
C VAL A 103 7.94 13.89 11.69
N VAL A 104 7.98 12.55 11.59
CA VAL A 104 9.18 11.74 11.87
C VAL A 104 10.33 12.14 10.95
N ASP A 105 10.11 12.26 9.65
CA ASP A 105 11.14 12.64 8.68
C ASP A 105 11.66 14.06 8.92
N ALA A 106 10.77 14.99 9.27
CA ALA A 106 11.16 16.35 9.65
C ALA A 106 12.02 16.37 10.92
N LEU A 107 11.69 15.57 11.94
CA LEU A 107 12.48 15.44 13.17
C LEU A 107 13.85 14.82 12.91
N ILE A 108 13.94 13.83 12.03
CA ILE A 108 15.22 13.24 11.61
C ILE A 108 16.06 14.30 10.88
N ALA A 109 15.46 15.10 10.00
CA ALA A 109 16.16 16.21 9.32
C ALA A 109 16.66 17.30 10.30
N LEU A 110 16.01 17.46 11.45
CA LEU A 110 16.42 18.34 12.54
C LEU A 110 17.52 17.73 13.44
N GLY A 111 17.91 16.45 13.19
CA GLY A 111 19.02 15.79 13.88
C GLY A 111 18.64 14.83 14.99
N TYR A 112 17.34 14.54 15.17
CA TYR A 112 16.88 13.54 16.12
C TYR A 112 17.04 12.12 15.54
N SER A 113 17.25 11.12 16.41
CA SER A 113 17.29 9.73 15.97
C SER A 113 15.89 9.24 15.56
N ALA A 114 15.84 8.24 14.67
CA ALA A 114 14.57 7.66 14.21
C ALA A 114 13.70 7.09 15.35
N ASN A 115 14.33 6.62 16.43
CA ASN A 115 13.62 6.12 17.62
C ASN A 115 13.00 7.25 18.44
N GLU A 116 13.74 8.32 18.68
CA GLU A 116 13.25 9.52 19.39
C GLU A 116 12.11 10.18 18.63
N ALA A 117 12.25 10.33 17.31
CA ALA A 117 11.22 10.89 16.46
C ALA A 117 9.91 10.08 16.50
N ARG A 118 9.99 8.75 16.39
CA ARG A 118 8.80 7.88 16.48
C ARG A 118 8.14 7.92 17.87
N GLN A 119 8.91 7.91 18.94
CA GLN A 119 8.37 8.01 20.29
C GLN A 119 7.67 9.35 20.53
N ALA A 120 8.24 10.44 20.04
CA ALA A 120 7.66 11.78 20.17
C ALA A 120 6.31 11.90 19.44
N VAL A 121 6.20 11.30 18.26
CA VAL A 121 4.96 11.27 17.48
C VAL A 121 3.92 10.37 18.15
N GLN A 122 4.30 9.19 18.65
CA GLN A 122 3.40 8.28 19.37
C GLN A 122 2.88 8.86 20.69
N ALA A 123 3.67 9.70 21.35
CA ALA A 123 3.27 10.40 22.59
C ALA A 123 2.36 11.61 22.33
N SER A 124 2.19 12.00 21.07
CA SER A 124 1.27 13.09 20.66
C SER A 124 -0.12 12.49 20.44
N ASP A 125 -1.11 12.94 21.20
CA ASP A 125 -2.51 12.56 20.99
C ASP A 125 -2.96 12.92 19.58
N SER A 126 -3.38 11.92 18.81
CA SER A 126 -4.09 11.98 17.52
C SER A 126 -3.77 13.19 16.62
N LEU A 127 -2.81 13.04 15.72
CA LEU A 127 -2.48 14.02 14.69
C LEU A 127 -3.53 14.12 13.56
N ALA A 128 -4.64 13.40 13.68
CA ALA A 128 -5.64 13.18 12.61
C ALA A 128 -6.38 14.47 12.14
N SER A 129 -6.18 15.62 12.78
CA SER A 129 -6.87 16.88 12.44
C SER A 129 -5.99 18.12 12.54
N ILE A 130 -4.67 17.99 12.66
CA ILE A 130 -3.75 19.11 12.79
C ILE A 130 -2.84 19.24 11.55
N THR A 131 -2.29 20.44 11.36
CA THR A 131 -1.34 20.68 10.27
C THR A 131 0.03 20.04 10.56
N LEU A 132 0.84 19.81 9.52
CA LEU A 132 2.22 19.31 9.66
C LEU A 132 3.03 20.16 10.64
N GLU A 133 2.88 21.49 10.58
CA GLU A 133 3.56 22.44 11.45
C GLU A 133 3.20 22.27 12.93
N GLU A 134 1.92 22.07 13.21
CA GLU A 134 1.42 21.78 14.56
C GLU A 134 1.89 20.40 15.05
N GLY A 135 1.92 19.40 14.17
CA GLY A 135 2.46 18.06 14.45
C GLY A 135 3.92 18.10 14.86
N ILE A 136 4.76 18.80 14.11
CA ILE A 136 6.19 18.99 14.43
C ILE A 136 6.34 19.72 15.77
N ARG A 137 5.58 20.78 16.02
CA ARG A 137 5.62 21.54 17.27
C ARG A 137 5.27 20.68 18.47
N ASN A 138 4.22 19.88 18.39
CA ASN A 138 3.78 18.99 19.46
C ASN A 138 4.82 17.90 19.76
N ALA A 139 5.39 17.29 18.72
CA ALA A 139 6.44 16.30 18.86
C ALA A 139 7.72 16.90 19.50
N LEU A 140 8.11 18.11 19.12
CA LEU A 140 9.25 18.82 19.74
C LEU A 140 9.03 19.15 21.22
N MET A 141 7.79 19.50 21.61
CA MET A 141 7.46 19.69 23.03
C MET A 141 7.62 18.41 23.84
N ASN A 142 7.33 17.24 23.25
CA ASN A 142 7.51 15.95 23.90
C ASN A 142 8.99 15.53 24.02
N LEU A 143 9.83 15.96 23.07
CA LEU A 143 11.28 15.71 23.09
C LEU A 143 12.04 16.64 24.06
N GLY A 144 11.47 17.81 24.36
CA GLY A 144 12.09 18.79 25.28
C GLY A 144 11.79 18.59 26.77
N ARG A 145 11.06 17.55 27.08
CA ARG A 145 10.78 17.12 28.46
C ARG A 145 11.63 15.95 28.86
#